data_a54d76ae03df8f0592c3a3ecc137add3
#
_entry.id   a54d76ae03df8f0592c3a3ecc137add3
#
_cell.length_a   1.000
_cell.length_b   1.000
_cell.length_c   1.000
_cell.angle_alpha   90.00
_cell.angle_beta   90.00
_cell.angle_gamma   90.00
#
_symmetry.space_group_name_H-M   'P 1'
#
loop_
_entity.id
_entity.type
_entity.pdbx_description
1 polymer ?
#
loop_
_entity_poly.entity_id
_entity_poly.type
_entity_poly.pdbx_seq_one_letter_code
_entity_poly.pdbx_strand_id
1 'polypeptide(L)'
;MPPCRSLPGANGVSGPGLADPASAGRWGDLRLRIASAVVLAPLGLGAIWVGGWWFAAIAAAVGVGIAWEWARMCRRRAPALILGFGYLACAVAGLVWLRGDVGAGRSNVVFLVLVVWASDIGAYATGRWVGGVKLAPAISPSKTWSGAAGGLIAAILVGVAGSSAGGYASGGFLAGGLGLVAQSGDLAESALKRHFGVKDSGALIPGHGGLLDRLDGLLAVAGVATIIAALMGRGVRLWQ
;
A
#
# COMPACT_ATOMS: atom_id res chain seq x y z
N MET A 1 -6.67 -21.68 -63.40
CA MET A 1 -5.92 -21.44 -62.14
C MET A 1 -4.60 -22.18 -62.22
N PRO A 2 -3.46 -21.48 -62.25
CA PRO A 2 -2.13 -22.11 -62.18
C PRO A 2 -1.67 -22.21 -60.71
N PRO A 3 -0.87 -23.19 -60.32
CA PRO A 3 -0.44 -23.45 -58.95
C PRO A 3 0.67 -22.49 -58.48
N CYS A 4 0.59 -22.06 -57.22
CA CYS A 4 1.63 -21.27 -56.54
C CYS A 4 2.96 -22.04 -56.46
N ARG A 5 4.03 -21.44 -56.97
CA ARG A 5 5.42 -21.86 -56.80
C ARG A 5 5.89 -21.47 -55.40
N SER A 6 6.33 -22.47 -54.64
CA SER A 6 7.06 -22.28 -53.38
C SER A 6 8.48 -21.73 -53.67
N LEU A 7 8.83 -20.64 -53.02
CA LEU A 7 10.20 -20.10 -53.02
C LEU A 7 11.05 -20.84 -51.97
N PRO A 8 12.32 -21.14 -52.24
CA PRO A 8 13.21 -21.81 -51.33
C PRO A 8 13.73 -20.86 -50.22
N GLY A 9 13.95 -21.45 -49.04
CA GLY A 9 14.29 -20.81 -47.79
C GLY A 9 15.50 -19.89 -47.83
N ALA A 10 15.33 -18.75 -47.21
CA ALA A 10 16.42 -17.88 -46.80
C ALA A 10 17.03 -18.45 -45.51
N ASN A 11 18.23 -19.00 -45.61
CA ASN A 11 19.06 -19.42 -44.47
C ASN A 11 19.35 -18.17 -43.61
N GLY A 12 18.85 -18.21 -42.36
CA GLY A 12 19.11 -17.20 -41.35
C GLY A 12 20.58 -17.12 -40.99
N VAL A 13 21.22 -16.02 -41.35
CA VAL A 13 22.51 -15.63 -40.79
C VAL A 13 22.25 -15.15 -39.36
N SER A 14 22.65 -15.95 -38.39
CA SER A 14 22.71 -15.56 -36.97
C SER A 14 23.84 -14.55 -36.78
N GLY A 15 23.49 -13.25 -36.82
CA GLY A 15 24.37 -12.18 -36.42
C GLY A 15 24.51 -12.14 -34.89
N PRO A 16 25.65 -11.63 -34.34
CA PRO A 16 25.89 -11.61 -32.89
C PRO A 16 24.87 -10.73 -32.17
N GLY A 17 24.18 -11.34 -31.19
CA GLY A 17 23.42 -10.82 -30.10
C GLY A 17 23.07 -9.34 -30.04
N LEU A 18 22.03 -8.92 -30.76
CA LEU A 18 21.32 -7.70 -30.41
C LEU A 18 20.51 -8.04 -29.15
N ALA A 19 20.88 -7.41 -28.02
CA ALA A 19 20.13 -7.53 -26.79
C ALA A 19 18.66 -7.17 -27.07
N ASP A 20 17.76 -8.07 -26.66
CA ASP A 20 16.32 -7.93 -26.83
C ASP A 20 15.86 -6.58 -26.22
N PRO A 21 15.31 -5.63 -27.01
CA PRO A 21 14.87 -4.33 -26.50
C PRO A 21 13.81 -4.45 -25.39
N ALA A 22 13.09 -5.57 -25.30
CA ALA A 22 12.17 -5.89 -24.22
C ALA A 22 12.88 -6.16 -22.86
N SER A 23 14.15 -6.58 -22.89
CA SER A 23 14.93 -6.80 -21.66
C SER A 23 15.47 -5.49 -21.07
N ALA A 24 15.84 -4.54 -21.90
CA ALA A 24 16.35 -3.23 -21.47
C ALA A 24 15.26 -2.42 -20.72
N GLY A 25 14.00 -2.50 -21.17
CA GLY A 25 12.87 -1.85 -20.49
C GLY A 25 12.60 -2.40 -19.09
N ARG A 26 12.67 -3.73 -18.93
CA ARG A 26 12.41 -4.39 -17.61
C ARG A 26 13.46 -4.05 -16.56
N TRP A 27 14.72 -3.96 -16.91
CA TRP A 27 15.81 -3.59 -15.98
C TRP A 27 15.76 -2.09 -15.63
N GLY A 28 15.38 -1.22 -16.57
CA GLY A 28 15.16 0.21 -16.30
C GLY A 28 14.04 0.44 -15.30
N ASP A 29 12.92 -0.24 -15.47
CA ASP A 29 11.77 -0.20 -14.55
C ASP A 29 12.13 -0.70 -13.14
N LEU A 30 12.89 -1.80 -13.04
CA LEU A 30 13.32 -2.34 -11.74
C LEU A 30 14.26 -1.39 -11.00
N ARG A 31 15.24 -0.80 -11.70
CA ARG A 31 16.16 0.19 -11.10
C ARG A 31 15.40 1.40 -10.57
N LEU A 32 14.44 1.91 -11.34
CA LEU A 32 13.63 3.05 -10.94
C LEU A 32 12.76 2.73 -9.70
N ARG A 33 12.20 1.52 -9.62
CA ARG A 33 11.46 1.04 -8.45
C ARG A 33 12.38 0.95 -7.22
N ILE A 34 13.54 0.33 -7.35
CA ILE A 34 14.49 0.24 -6.24
C ILE A 34 14.92 1.63 -5.78
N ALA A 35 15.28 2.51 -6.70
CA ALA A 35 15.71 3.86 -6.37
C ALA A 35 14.64 4.66 -5.62
N SER A 36 13.38 4.64 -6.09
CA SER A 36 12.29 5.32 -5.39
C SER A 36 12.00 4.72 -4.01
N ALA A 37 12.04 3.39 -3.85
CA ALA A 37 11.85 2.74 -2.56
C ALA A 37 12.99 3.10 -1.57
N VAL A 38 14.24 3.11 -2.02
CA VAL A 38 15.42 3.46 -1.22
C VAL A 38 15.38 4.92 -0.74
N VAL A 39 14.72 5.80 -1.48
CA VAL A 39 14.55 7.21 -1.06
C VAL A 39 13.32 7.39 -0.18
N LEU A 40 12.17 6.86 -0.62
CA LEU A 40 10.88 7.13 0.05
C LEU A 40 10.75 6.41 1.40
N ALA A 41 11.25 5.19 1.53
CA ALA A 41 11.14 4.45 2.79
C ALA A 41 11.97 5.08 3.91
N PRO A 42 13.27 5.43 3.73
CA PRO A 42 14.02 6.16 4.75
C PRO A 42 13.45 7.54 5.06
N LEU A 43 12.93 8.27 4.05
CA LEU A 43 12.28 9.56 4.25
C LEU A 43 11.05 9.43 5.17
N GLY A 44 10.18 8.46 4.88
CA GLY A 44 9.00 8.19 5.69
C GLY A 44 9.34 7.75 7.12
N LEU A 45 10.27 6.79 7.26
CA LEU A 45 10.73 6.33 8.57
C LEU A 45 11.47 7.44 9.34
N GLY A 46 12.29 8.22 8.68
CA GLY A 46 12.95 9.38 9.26
C GLY A 46 11.97 10.44 9.75
N ALA A 47 10.91 10.71 8.97
CA ALA A 47 9.85 11.62 9.38
C ALA A 47 9.11 11.11 10.64
N ILE A 48 8.80 9.81 10.70
CA ILE A 48 8.21 9.18 11.90
C ILE A 48 9.17 9.30 13.10
N TRP A 49 10.47 9.12 12.87
CA TRP A 49 11.47 9.19 13.94
C TRP A 49 11.61 10.60 14.51
N VAL A 50 11.80 11.60 13.66
CA VAL A 50 11.94 13.01 14.05
C VAL A 50 10.64 13.54 14.65
N GLY A 51 9.50 13.31 14.01
CA GLY A 51 8.18 13.77 14.48
C GLY A 51 7.98 15.28 14.36
N GLY A 52 7.14 15.81 15.25
CA GLY A 52 6.86 17.22 15.32
C GLY A 52 6.32 17.81 13.99
N TRP A 53 6.68 19.06 13.73
CA TRP A 53 6.25 19.75 12.51
C TRP A 53 6.81 19.14 11.21
N TRP A 54 7.98 18.51 11.26
CA TRP A 54 8.56 17.81 10.12
C TRP A 54 7.68 16.66 9.64
N PHE A 55 7.21 15.83 10.57
CA PHE A 55 6.27 14.77 10.24
C PHE A 55 4.97 15.34 9.68
N ALA A 56 4.43 16.38 10.31
CA ALA A 56 3.20 17.04 9.85
C ALA A 56 3.36 17.62 8.44
N ALA A 57 4.48 18.28 8.15
CA ALA A 57 4.75 18.86 6.84
C ALA A 57 4.86 17.78 5.75
N ILE A 58 5.58 16.69 6.02
CA ILE A 58 5.73 15.57 5.08
C ILE A 58 4.37 14.87 4.88
N ALA A 59 3.63 14.60 5.96
CA ALA A 59 2.31 13.99 5.88
C ALA A 59 1.32 14.86 5.09
N ALA A 60 1.36 16.18 5.28
CA ALA A 60 0.56 17.12 4.52
C ALA A 60 0.95 17.14 3.02
N ALA A 61 2.24 17.17 2.70
CA ALA A 61 2.72 17.12 1.32
C ALA A 61 2.30 15.83 0.60
N VAL A 62 2.43 14.68 1.27
CA VAL A 62 1.94 13.38 0.80
C VAL A 62 0.43 13.42 0.62
N GLY A 63 -0.32 13.96 1.60
CA GLY A 63 -1.77 14.12 1.53
C GLY A 63 -2.22 14.97 0.34
N VAL A 64 -1.52 16.07 0.04
CA VAL A 64 -1.79 16.90 -1.15
C VAL A 64 -1.54 16.11 -2.45
N GLY A 65 -0.46 15.34 -2.52
CA GLY A 65 -0.17 14.47 -3.66
C GLY A 65 -1.29 13.45 -3.90
N ILE A 66 -1.74 12.77 -2.84
CA ILE A 66 -2.84 11.80 -2.90
C ILE A 66 -4.15 12.50 -3.29
N ALA A 67 -4.45 13.66 -2.72
CA ALA A 67 -5.64 14.44 -3.05
C ALA A 67 -5.66 14.86 -4.52
N TRP A 68 -4.50 15.19 -5.08
CA TRP A 68 -4.37 15.51 -6.50
C TRP A 68 -4.64 14.27 -7.40
N GLU A 69 -4.08 13.08 -7.04
CA GLU A 69 -4.37 11.83 -7.75
C GLU A 69 -5.87 11.50 -7.67
N TRP A 70 -6.46 11.61 -6.48
CA TRP A 70 -7.89 11.40 -6.26
C TRP A 70 -8.75 12.32 -7.13
N ALA A 71 -8.43 13.62 -7.17
CA ALA A 71 -9.15 14.58 -7.99
C ALA A 71 -9.10 14.24 -9.49
N ARG A 72 -7.96 13.78 -9.97
CA ARG A 72 -7.80 13.35 -11.36
C ARG A 72 -8.59 12.07 -11.66
N MET A 73 -8.58 11.10 -10.75
CA MET A 73 -9.29 9.84 -10.89
C MET A 73 -10.81 10.04 -10.91
N CYS A 74 -11.35 10.88 -10.02
CA CYS A 74 -12.79 11.14 -9.90
C CYS A 74 -13.38 11.95 -11.06
N ARG A 75 -12.57 12.47 -11.98
CA ARG A 75 -13.03 13.26 -13.15
C ARG A 75 -14.06 14.34 -12.78
N ARG A 76 -13.84 15.06 -11.67
CA ARG A 76 -14.69 16.14 -11.16
C ARG A 76 -16.11 15.73 -10.74
N ARG A 77 -16.36 14.47 -10.41
CA ARG A 77 -17.62 14.05 -9.78
C ARG A 77 -17.69 14.58 -8.36
N ALA A 78 -18.47 15.62 -8.12
CA ALA A 78 -18.48 16.35 -6.84
C ALA A 78 -18.72 15.47 -5.60
N PRO A 79 -19.67 14.52 -5.56
CA PRO A 79 -19.83 13.67 -4.37
C PRO A 79 -18.59 12.84 -4.05
N ALA A 80 -17.94 12.25 -5.06
CA ALA A 80 -16.73 11.46 -4.89
C ALA A 80 -15.56 12.33 -4.41
N LEU A 81 -15.43 13.55 -4.91
CA LEU A 81 -14.40 14.50 -4.47
C LEU A 81 -14.58 14.84 -2.99
N ILE A 82 -15.78 15.20 -2.57
CA ILE A 82 -16.08 15.60 -1.17
C ILE A 82 -15.80 14.43 -0.23
N LEU A 83 -16.30 13.23 -0.54
CA LEU A 83 -16.10 12.05 0.31
C LEU A 83 -14.61 11.66 0.38
N GLY A 84 -13.90 11.66 -0.76
CA GLY A 84 -12.49 11.32 -0.78
C GLY A 84 -11.61 12.34 -0.07
N PHE A 85 -11.83 13.64 -0.29
CA PHE A 85 -11.08 14.68 0.43
C PHE A 85 -11.37 14.65 1.94
N GLY A 86 -12.62 14.42 2.35
CA GLY A 86 -12.97 14.23 3.76
C GLY A 86 -12.23 13.02 4.37
N TYR A 87 -12.26 11.90 3.69
CA TYR A 87 -11.54 10.68 4.12
C TYR A 87 -10.03 10.93 4.24
N LEU A 88 -9.40 11.51 3.21
CA LEU A 88 -7.96 11.80 3.20
C LEU A 88 -7.57 12.79 4.29
N ALA A 89 -8.35 13.85 4.46
CA ALA A 89 -8.11 14.84 5.51
C ALA A 89 -8.19 14.20 6.91
N CYS A 90 -9.20 13.37 7.16
CA CYS A 90 -9.33 12.64 8.43
C CYS A 90 -8.17 11.67 8.66
N ALA A 91 -7.77 10.90 7.63
CA ALA A 91 -6.67 9.92 7.75
C ALA A 91 -5.33 10.62 8.01
N VAL A 92 -5.01 11.68 7.26
CA VAL A 92 -3.75 12.44 7.42
C VAL A 92 -3.73 13.20 8.74
N ALA A 93 -4.81 13.89 9.10
CA ALA A 93 -4.92 14.60 10.37
C ALA A 93 -4.84 13.62 11.55
N GLY A 94 -5.50 12.47 11.45
CA GLY A 94 -5.45 11.41 12.44
C GLY A 94 -4.04 10.86 12.64
N LEU A 95 -3.29 10.63 11.54
CA LEU A 95 -1.91 10.16 11.60
C LEU A 95 -0.98 11.20 12.26
N VAL A 96 -1.16 12.48 11.94
CA VAL A 96 -0.41 13.59 12.55
C VAL A 96 -0.75 13.71 14.03
N TRP A 97 -2.02 13.63 14.38
CA TRP A 97 -2.49 13.66 15.77
C TRP A 97 -1.92 12.48 16.58
N LEU A 98 -2.01 11.27 16.02
CA LEU A 98 -1.47 10.06 16.65
C LEU A 98 0.03 10.16 16.88
N ARG A 99 0.79 10.66 15.87
CA ARG A 99 2.24 10.85 15.99
C ARG A 99 2.60 11.94 17.00
N GLY A 100 1.75 12.94 17.18
CA GLY A 100 1.94 14.04 18.12
C GLY A 100 1.72 13.67 19.60
N ASP A 101 1.35 12.43 19.89
CA ASP A 101 1.24 11.94 21.27
C ASP A 101 2.65 11.84 21.91
N VAL A 102 2.83 12.50 23.07
CA VAL A 102 4.14 12.67 23.70
C VAL A 102 4.72 11.36 24.24
N GLY A 103 3.88 10.42 24.68
CA GLY A 103 4.35 9.16 25.27
C GLY A 103 4.47 7.99 24.29
N ALA A 104 3.49 7.88 23.39
CA ALA A 104 3.30 6.70 22.55
C ALA A 104 3.31 6.97 21.05
N GLY A 105 3.30 8.22 20.60
CA GLY A 105 3.03 8.57 19.22
C GLY A 105 3.98 7.96 18.21
N ARG A 106 5.29 7.95 18.47
CA ARG A 106 6.27 7.27 17.60
C ARG A 106 5.98 5.78 17.51
N SER A 107 5.81 5.15 18.66
CA SER A 107 5.56 3.70 18.77
C SER A 107 4.27 3.31 18.07
N ASN A 108 3.21 4.10 18.25
CA ASN A 108 1.92 3.85 17.63
C ASN A 108 2.00 3.91 16.10
N VAL A 109 2.63 4.95 15.53
CA VAL A 109 2.75 5.06 14.08
C VAL A 109 3.67 3.98 13.49
N VAL A 110 4.80 3.66 14.16
CA VAL A 110 5.66 2.53 13.75
C VAL A 110 4.88 1.22 13.77
N PHE A 111 4.09 0.98 14.81
CA PHE A 111 3.26 -0.21 14.92
C PHE A 111 2.27 -0.31 13.75
N LEU A 112 1.57 0.78 13.39
CA LEU A 112 0.67 0.78 12.23
C LEU A 112 1.38 0.41 10.94
N VAL A 113 2.55 1.01 10.69
CA VAL A 113 3.37 0.71 9.50
C VAL A 113 3.77 -0.76 9.47
N LEU A 114 4.23 -1.30 10.60
CA LEU A 114 4.64 -2.71 10.69
C LEU A 114 3.46 -3.67 10.47
N VAL A 115 2.27 -3.37 11.02
CA VAL A 115 1.06 -4.18 10.83
C VAL A 115 0.65 -4.19 9.36
N VAL A 116 0.62 -3.03 8.70
CA VAL A 116 0.27 -2.92 7.28
C VAL A 116 1.29 -3.68 6.43
N TRP A 117 2.59 -3.42 6.60
CA TRP A 117 3.63 -4.10 5.84
C TRP A 117 3.62 -5.62 6.05
N ALA A 118 3.46 -6.07 7.28
CA ALA A 118 3.36 -7.50 7.56
C ALA A 118 2.15 -8.13 6.90
N SER A 119 0.99 -7.46 6.95
CA SER A 119 -0.22 -7.90 6.27
C SER A 119 0.00 -8.02 4.76
N ASP A 120 0.60 -7.01 4.12
CA ASP A 120 0.84 -7.02 2.67
C ASP A 120 1.85 -8.09 2.26
N ILE A 121 2.98 -8.19 2.98
CA ILE A 121 4.02 -9.20 2.72
C ILE A 121 3.46 -10.61 2.94
N GLY A 122 2.74 -10.83 4.04
CA GLY A 122 2.11 -12.10 4.37
C GLY A 122 1.07 -12.50 3.32
N ALA A 123 0.23 -11.55 2.91
CA ALA A 123 -0.78 -11.78 1.87
C ALA A 123 -0.15 -12.11 0.51
N TYR A 124 0.90 -11.39 0.13
CA TYR A 124 1.63 -11.65 -1.11
C TYR A 124 2.32 -13.02 -1.09
N ALA A 125 3.05 -13.33 -0.02
CA ALA A 125 3.80 -14.58 0.11
C ALA A 125 2.87 -15.79 0.08
N THR A 126 1.86 -15.85 0.94
CA THR A 126 0.93 -16.98 1.02
C THR A 126 0.05 -17.07 -0.22
N GLY A 127 -0.42 -15.95 -0.76
CA GLY A 127 -1.21 -15.92 -1.98
C GLY A 127 -0.44 -16.45 -3.20
N ARG A 128 0.88 -16.23 -3.24
CA ARG A 128 1.75 -16.73 -4.29
C ARG A 128 2.13 -18.20 -4.12
N TRP A 129 2.43 -18.64 -2.89
CA TRP A 129 2.88 -20.01 -2.62
C TRP A 129 1.75 -21.02 -2.54
N VAL A 130 0.65 -20.65 -1.84
CA VAL A 130 -0.52 -21.52 -1.66
C VAL A 130 -1.51 -21.36 -2.80
N GLY A 131 -1.70 -20.13 -3.29
CA GLY A 131 -2.67 -19.83 -4.34
C GLY A 131 -4.11 -20.08 -3.89
N GLY A 132 -4.94 -20.64 -4.78
CA GLY A 132 -6.30 -21.06 -4.46
C GLY A 132 -7.38 -20.09 -4.92
N VAL A 133 -8.54 -20.14 -4.27
CA VAL A 133 -9.75 -19.39 -4.64
C VAL A 133 -9.50 -17.88 -4.57
N LYS A 134 -9.93 -17.17 -5.60
CA LYS A 134 -9.81 -15.70 -5.69
C LYS A 134 -10.75 -15.02 -4.71
N LEU A 135 -10.24 -14.00 -4.01
CA LEU A 135 -11.02 -13.23 -3.03
C LEU A 135 -12.07 -12.33 -3.69
N ALA A 136 -11.66 -11.57 -4.70
CA ALA A 136 -12.52 -10.62 -5.39
C ALA A 136 -12.13 -10.53 -6.88
N PRO A 137 -12.51 -11.52 -7.74
CA PRO A 137 -12.05 -11.61 -9.13
C PRO A 137 -12.36 -10.38 -9.98
N ALA A 138 -13.53 -9.76 -9.77
CA ALA A 138 -13.97 -8.59 -10.53
C ALA A 138 -13.20 -7.29 -10.16
N ILE A 139 -12.65 -7.21 -8.95
CA ILE A 139 -12.01 -6.01 -8.41
C ILE A 139 -10.51 -6.17 -8.49
N SER A 140 -9.98 -7.24 -7.93
CA SER A 140 -8.56 -7.56 -7.85
C SER A 140 -8.33 -9.05 -8.15
N PRO A 141 -8.02 -9.43 -9.40
CA PRO A 141 -7.89 -10.84 -9.80
C PRO A 141 -6.65 -11.54 -9.23
N SER A 142 -5.71 -10.81 -8.66
CA SER A 142 -4.52 -11.37 -8.02
C SER A 142 -4.75 -11.82 -6.58
N LYS A 143 -5.70 -11.23 -5.85
CA LYS A 143 -5.95 -11.53 -4.43
C LYS A 143 -6.64 -12.88 -4.24
N THR A 144 -6.18 -13.64 -3.23
CA THR A 144 -6.68 -14.97 -2.87
C THR A 144 -7.12 -15.03 -1.41
N TRP A 145 -7.99 -15.97 -1.06
CA TRP A 145 -8.38 -16.22 0.34
C TRP A 145 -7.19 -16.69 1.19
N SER A 146 -6.31 -17.53 0.62
CA SER A 146 -5.06 -17.93 1.28
C SER A 146 -4.17 -16.73 1.59
N GLY A 147 -4.07 -15.80 0.63
CA GLY A 147 -3.36 -14.54 0.83
C GLY A 147 -3.97 -13.71 1.96
N ALA A 148 -5.29 -13.55 1.97
CA ALA A 148 -5.97 -12.79 3.03
C ALA A 148 -5.72 -13.41 4.43
N ALA A 149 -5.80 -14.74 4.54
CA ALA A 149 -5.48 -15.45 5.79
C ALA A 149 -4.02 -15.26 6.21
N GLY A 150 -3.07 -15.38 5.27
CA GLY A 150 -1.65 -15.19 5.56
C GLY A 150 -1.30 -13.78 5.98
N GLY A 151 -1.92 -12.77 5.36
CA GLY A 151 -1.77 -11.38 5.78
C GLY A 151 -2.32 -11.13 7.18
N LEU A 152 -3.48 -11.71 7.49
CA LEU A 152 -4.06 -11.64 8.84
C LEU A 152 -3.14 -12.26 9.89
N ILE A 153 -2.64 -13.47 9.62
CA ILE A 153 -1.70 -14.16 10.53
C ILE A 153 -0.43 -13.32 10.73
N ALA A 154 0.15 -12.78 9.66
CA ALA A 154 1.34 -11.96 9.76
C ALA A 154 1.10 -10.68 10.58
N ALA A 155 -0.04 -10.01 10.41
CA ALA A 155 -0.43 -8.87 11.24
C ALA A 155 -0.56 -9.25 12.73
N ILE A 156 -1.24 -10.36 13.03
CA ILE A 156 -1.38 -10.88 14.41
C ILE A 156 0.00 -11.13 15.03
N LEU A 157 0.92 -11.75 14.30
CA LEU A 157 2.27 -12.04 14.80
C LEU A 157 3.04 -10.77 15.16
N VAL A 158 2.91 -9.69 14.36
CA VAL A 158 3.47 -8.37 14.70
C VAL A 158 2.85 -7.83 15.98
N GLY A 159 1.54 -7.95 16.13
CA GLY A 159 0.85 -7.52 17.35
C GLY A 159 1.28 -8.28 18.60
N VAL A 160 1.38 -9.60 18.48
CA VAL A 160 1.87 -10.46 19.58
C VAL A 160 3.32 -10.12 19.95
N ALA A 161 4.21 -9.94 18.95
CA ALA A 161 5.59 -9.56 19.20
C ALA A 161 5.72 -8.18 19.87
N GLY A 162 4.91 -7.21 19.47
CA GLY A 162 4.88 -5.88 20.09
C GLY A 162 4.35 -5.90 21.53
N SER A 163 3.30 -6.68 21.78
CA SER A 163 2.65 -6.75 23.09
C SER A 163 3.40 -7.64 24.08
N SER A 164 4.07 -8.69 23.63
CA SER A 164 4.86 -9.58 24.50
C SER A 164 6.00 -8.85 25.20
N ALA A 165 6.62 -7.88 24.54
CA ALA A 165 7.64 -7.02 25.13
C ALA A 165 7.11 -6.14 26.27
N GLY A 166 5.78 -5.93 26.35
CA GLY A 166 5.11 -5.16 27.41
C GLY A 166 4.22 -5.99 28.35
N GLY A 167 4.15 -7.32 28.16
CA GLY A 167 3.31 -8.20 28.98
C GLY A 167 1.81 -8.17 28.63
N TYR A 168 1.43 -7.63 27.46
CA TYR A 168 0.03 -7.48 27.05
C TYR A 168 -0.39 -8.56 26.04
N ALA A 169 -1.55 -9.17 26.24
CA ALA A 169 -2.10 -10.17 25.31
C ALA A 169 -2.96 -9.56 24.17
N SER A 170 -3.39 -8.32 24.35
CA SER A 170 -4.36 -7.65 23.47
C SER A 170 -3.81 -7.24 22.09
N GLY A 171 -2.50 -7.04 21.98
CA GLY A 171 -1.87 -6.53 20.76
C GLY A 171 -2.08 -7.38 19.52
N GLY A 172 -2.16 -8.70 19.67
CA GLY A 172 -2.45 -9.61 18.56
C GLY A 172 -3.84 -9.42 17.97
N PHE A 173 -4.87 -9.27 18.81
CA PHE A 173 -6.24 -9.02 18.37
C PHE A 173 -6.37 -7.67 17.68
N LEU A 174 -5.78 -6.64 18.27
CA LEU A 174 -5.78 -5.31 17.65
C LEU A 174 -5.08 -5.32 16.29
N ALA A 175 -3.88 -5.88 16.21
CA ALA A 175 -3.13 -5.95 14.95
C ALA A 175 -3.87 -6.77 13.89
N GLY A 176 -4.52 -7.86 14.29
CA GLY A 176 -5.40 -8.65 13.41
C GLY A 176 -6.55 -7.81 12.84
N GLY A 177 -7.25 -7.06 13.71
CA GLY A 177 -8.29 -6.13 13.31
C GLY A 177 -7.80 -5.04 12.36
N LEU A 178 -6.66 -4.40 12.68
CA LEU A 178 -6.04 -3.40 11.83
C LEU A 178 -5.54 -4.00 10.50
N GLY A 179 -5.05 -5.24 10.49
CA GLY A 179 -4.68 -5.97 9.27
C GLY A 179 -5.88 -6.21 8.36
N LEU A 180 -7.04 -6.57 8.93
CA LEU A 180 -8.30 -6.67 8.16
C LEU A 180 -8.73 -5.31 7.60
N VAL A 181 -8.60 -4.24 8.37
CA VAL A 181 -8.87 -2.87 7.90
C VAL A 181 -7.94 -2.50 6.74
N ALA A 182 -6.64 -2.79 6.83
CA ALA A 182 -5.68 -2.54 5.75
C ALA A 182 -6.07 -3.27 4.46
N GLN A 183 -6.34 -4.57 4.54
CA GLN A 183 -6.77 -5.38 3.39
C GLN A 183 -8.10 -4.92 2.80
N SER A 184 -9.03 -4.47 3.64
CA SER A 184 -10.32 -3.92 3.21
C SER A 184 -10.15 -2.57 2.52
N GLY A 185 -9.23 -1.72 3.02
CA GLY A 185 -8.87 -0.44 2.42
C GLY A 185 -8.32 -0.60 1.00
N ASP A 186 -7.35 -1.49 0.82
CA ASP A 186 -6.78 -1.82 -0.50
C ASP A 186 -7.85 -2.42 -1.45
N LEU A 187 -8.77 -3.26 -0.96
CA LEU A 187 -9.88 -3.75 -1.78
C LEU A 187 -10.86 -2.64 -2.15
N ALA A 188 -11.18 -1.75 -1.22
CA ALA A 188 -12.08 -0.62 -1.46
C ALA A 188 -11.47 0.35 -2.49
N GLU A 189 -10.17 0.68 -2.36
CA GLU A 189 -9.46 1.48 -3.33
C GLU A 189 -9.42 0.82 -4.71
N SER A 190 -9.14 -0.49 -4.77
CA SER A 190 -9.20 -1.26 -6.01
C SER A 190 -10.59 -1.22 -6.65
N ALA A 191 -11.67 -1.33 -5.86
CA ALA A 191 -13.05 -1.22 -6.34
C ALA A 191 -13.35 0.18 -6.89
N LEU A 192 -12.91 1.23 -6.20
CA LEU A 192 -13.05 2.62 -6.66
C LEU A 192 -12.32 2.85 -7.99
N LYS A 193 -11.10 2.35 -8.15
CA LYS A 193 -10.36 2.43 -9.42
C LYS A 193 -11.14 1.77 -10.57
N ARG A 194 -11.73 0.58 -10.35
CA ARG A 194 -12.58 -0.07 -11.36
C ARG A 194 -13.84 0.73 -11.66
N HIS A 195 -14.47 1.29 -10.62
CA HIS A 195 -15.64 2.16 -10.81
C HIS A 195 -15.35 3.41 -11.67
N PHE A 196 -14.17 3.99 -11.54
CA PHE A 196 -13.73 5.13 -12.36
C PHE A 196 -13.07 4.73 -13.69
N GLY A 197 -12.98 3.43 -13.99
CA GLY A 197 -12.44 2.90 -15.25
C GLY A 197 -10.93 3.03 -15.36
N VAL A 198 -10.23 3.10 -14.23
CA VAL A 198 -8.76 3.16 -14.18
C VAL A 198 -8.17 1.93 -13.49
N LYS A 199 -6.88 1.70 -13.69
CA LYS A 199 -6.14 0.62 -13.02
C LYS A 199 -5.27 1.15 -11.88
N ASP A 200 -4.60 2.26 -12.12
CA ASP A 200 -3.69 2.91 -11.17
C ASP A 200 -4.24 4.29 -10.84
N SER A 201 -4.05 4.77 -9.60
CA SER A 201 -4.55 6.08 -9.15
C SER A 201 -3.82 7.24 -9.80
N GLY A 202 -2.54 7.04 -10.17
CA GLY A 202 -1.68 8.05 -10.74
C GLY A 202 -0.32 7.51 -11.14
N ALA A 203 0.64 8.43 -11.34
CA ALA A 203 2.02 8.14 -11.68
C ALA A 203 2.99 9.09 -10.95
N LEU A 204 2.64 9.52 -9.74
CA LEU A 204 3.48 10.44 -8.96
C LEU A 204 4.80 9.82 -8.54
N ILE A 205 4.80 8.51 -8.27
CA ILE A 205 6.03 7.80 -7.89
C ILE A 205 6.60 7.12 -9.14
N PRO A 206 7.75 7.59 -9.67
CA PRO A 206 8.38 6.99 -10.82
C PRO A 206 8.63 5.49 -10.63
N GLY A 207 8.13 4.65 -11.55
CA GLY A 207 8.25 3.20 -11.50
C GLY A 207 7.30 2.47 -10.52
N HIS A 208 6.61 3.18 -9.61
CA HIS A 208 5.71 2.60 -8.63
C HIS A 208 4.22 2.91 -8.83
N GLY A 209 3.85 3.80 -9.76
CA GLY A 209 2.46 4.20 -9.97
C GLY A 209 2.01 5.33 -9.06
N GLY A 210 0.78 5.28 -8.58
CA GLY A 210 0.23 6.31 -7.71
C GLY A 210 0.72 6.25 -6.26
N LEU A 211 0.72 7.41 -5.63
CA LEU A 211 1.01 7.56 -4.21
C LEU A 211 -0.14 7.01 -3.36
N LEU A 212 -1.38 7.16 -3.82
CA LEU A 212 -2.57 6.57 -3.21
C LEU A 212 -2.46 5.04 -3.20
N ASP A 213 -2.06 4.42 -4.34
CA ASP A 213 -1.88 2.97 -4.47
C ASP A 213 -0.85 2.36 -3.48
N ARG A 214 -0.04 3.18 -2.82
CA ARG A 214 1.00 2.75 -1.88
C ARG A 214 0.65 2.97 -0.44
N LEU A 215 -0.34 3.81 -0.17
CA LEU A 215 -0.71 4.22 1.18
C LEU A 215 -2.17 3.90 1.52
N ASP A 216 -2.91 3.27 0.61
CA ASP A 216 -4.32 2.89 0.76
C ASP A 216 -4.61 2.13 2.06
N GLY A 217 -3.86 1.06 2.33
CA GLY A 217 -3.96 0.29 3.57
C GLY A 217 -3.59 1.12 4.81
N LEU A 218 -2.54 1.94 4.73
CA LEU A 218 -2.12 2.80 5.84
C LEU A 218 -3.15 3.90 6.12
N LEU A 219 -3.74 4.51 5.09
CA LEU A 219 -4.79 5.51 5.25
C LEU A 219 -6.03 4.92 5.92
N ALA A 220 -6.44 3.71 5.52
CA ALA A 220 -7.56 3.02 6.15
C ALA A 220 -7.30 2.74 7.63
N VAL A 221 -6.13 2.21 7.94
CA VAL A 221 -5.72 1.89 9.31
C VAL A 221 -5.56 3.14 10.15
N ALA A 222 -5.02 4.24 9.61
CA ALA A 222 -4.82 5.50 10.33
C ALA A 222 -6.13 6.06 10.89
N GLY A 223 -7.22 6.03 10.12
CA GLY A 223 -8.52 6.49 10.58
C GLY A 223 -9.04 5.67 11.77
N VAL A 224 -9.03 4.35 11.66
CA VAL A 224 -9.49 3.45 12.72
C VAL A 224 -8.60 3.55 13.96
N ALA A 225 -7.28 3.54 13.78
CA ALA A 225 -6.31 3.65 14.87
C ALA A 225 -6.44 4.98 15.64
N THR A 226 -6.75 6.07 14.94
CA THR A 226 -7.00 7.36 15.58
C THR A 226 -8.22 7.32 16.48
N ILE A 227 -9.31 6.69 16.03
CA ILE A 227 -10.52 6.53 16.86
C ILE A 227 -10.19 5.68 18.10
N ILE A 228 -9.51 4.56 17.93
CA ILE A 228 -9.11 3.69 19.04
C ILE A 228 -8.24 4.46 20.04
N ALA A 229 -7.20 5.17 19.56
CA ALA A 229 -6.32 5.96 20.41
C ALA A 229 -7.07 7.09 21.16
N ALA A 230 -8.04 7.70 20.50
CA ALA A 230 -8.89 8.73 21.16
C ALA A 230 -9.74 8.15 22.28
N LEU A 231 -10.22 6.91 22.13
CA LEU A 231 -10.99 6.21 23.15
C LEU A 231 -10.12 5.70 24.31
N MET A 232 -8.88 5.27 24.01
CA MET A 232 -7.94 4.78 25.04
C MET A 232 -7.29 5.91 25.84
N GLY A 233 -7.26 7.12 25.30
CA GLY A 233 -6.59 8.26 25.90
C GLY A 233 -5.16 8.48 25.41
N ARG A 234 -4.58 9.63 25.79
CA ARG A 234 -3.22 10.00 25.37
C ARG A 234 -2.16 9.28 26.20
N GLY A 235 -0.99 9.07 25.59
CA GLY A 235 0.16 8.43 26.22
C GLY A 235 0.09 6.90 26.25
N VAL A 236 -0.99 6.32 25.72
CA VAL A 236 -1.19 4.86 25.70
C VAL A 236 -0.73 4.28 24.36
N ARG A 237 0.01 3.18 24.43
CA ARG A 237 0.34 2.44 23.22
C ARG A 237 -0.87 1.65 22.74
N LEU A 238 -1.13 1.65 21.44
CA LEU A 238 -2.32 0.99 20.86
C LEU A 238 -2.45 -0.49 21.26
N TRP A 239 -1.33 -1.19 21.43
CA TRP A 239 -1.32 -2.62 21.75
C TRP A 239 -1.31 -2.93 23.27
N GLN A 240 -1.42 -1.95 24.13
CA GLN A 240 -1.69 -2.10 25.57
C GLN A 240 -3.18 -2.27 25.83
#